data_b0f80382e5bf30f70a7c243896e99537
#
_entry.id   b0f80382e5bf30f70a7c243896e99537
#
_cell.length_a   1.000
_cell.length_b   1.000
_cell.length_c   1.000
_cell.angle_alpha   90.00
_cell.angle_beta   90.00
_cell.angle_gamma   90.00
#
_symmetry.space_group_name_H-M   'P 1'
#
loop_
_entity.id
_entity.type
_entity.pdbx_description
1 polymer ?
#
loop_
_entity_poly.entity_id
_entity_poly.type
_entity_poly.pdbx_seq_one_letter_code
_entity_poly.pdbx_strand_id
1 'polypeptide(L)'
;LFRSARILQKYASNRPKAVVIIGAMGWHITSHLFETTWKDIPVILCHPLATLPNSLQSILAYEAPDSLHITTIKELQKHYNITFLEQKLYIKETLRLMRALQPEMKNIAFISDSLYMSHMVFSKVEKTVRQHYPDLKLIWLSQRELDLEQLLDTVSSYDKSTGLLYFSWHKPQQMPSHSFLADNIGKTLTGFANSPLFTLKDLHPQDGYFGGGYYVSASDYATDCMRIIDEIREGKPASDIPPDAGQSTPENYFNYLDLQWFNISPQLCPDQIHLYNEPVSFYEKYWKNILGLILIPLVIFVMRH
;
A
#
# COMPACT_ATOMS: atom_id res chain seq x y z
N LEU A 1 -9.48 -24.90 -5.80
CA LEU A 1 -9.06 -26.07 -6.57
C LEU A 1 -8.93 -25.77 -8.08
N PHE A 2 -9.92 -25.20 -8.76
CA PHE A 2 -9.85 -24.93 -10.21
C PHE A 2 -8.72 -23.98 -10.64
N ARG A 3 -8.40 -22.95 -9.85
CA ARG A 3 -7.34 -21.98 -10.19
C ARG A 3 -5.95 -22.56 -10.04
N SER A 4 -5.70 -23.38 -9.02
CA SER A 4 -4.41 -24.05 -8.81
C SER A 4 -4.11 -25.12 -9.87
N ALA A 5 -5.12 -25.86 -10.33
CA ALA A 5 -4.98 -26.79 -11.45
C ALA A 5 -4.53 -26.08 -12.75
N ARG A 6 -5.09 -24.91 -13.03
CA ARG A 6 -4.66 -24.08 -14.18
C ARG A 6 -3.21 -23.59 -14.06
N ILE A 7 -2.77 -23.22 -12.87
CA ILE A 7 -1.39 -22.82 -12.62
C ILE A 7 -0.45 -24.01 -12.90
N LEU A 8 -0.75 -25.19 -12.36
CA LEU A 8 0.03 -26.40 -12.62
C LEU A 8 0.09 -26.73 -14.12
N GLN A 9 -1.02 -26.67 -14.82
CA GLN A 9 -1.08 -26.94 -16.26
C GLN A 9 -0.22 -25.93 -17.04
N LYS A 10 -0.29 -24.63 -16.69
CA LYS A 10 0.49 -23.57 -17.34
C LYS A 10 2.00 -23.78 -17.18
N TYR A 11 2.44 -24.26 -16.03
CA TYR A 11 3.85 -24.44 -15.71
C TYR A 11 4.30 -25.90 -15.75
N ALA A 12 3.53 -26.79 -16.37
CA ALA A 12 3.86 -28.22 -16.44
C ALA A 12 5.17 -28.51 -17.21
N SER A 13 5.40 -27.77 -18.31
CA SER A 13 6.60 -27.89 -19.15
C SER A 13 7.75 -26.95 -18.74
N ASN A 14 7.48 -25.94 -17.94
CA ASN A 14 8.49 -24.96 -17.49
C ASN A 14 8.26 -24.63 -16.02
N ARG A 15 8.78 -25.49 -15.15
CA ARG A 15 8.66 -25.36 -13.69
C ARG A 15 9.27 -24.04 -13.20
N PRO A 16 8.58 -23.24 -12.37
CA PRO A 16 9.12 -21.99 -11.86
C PRO A 16 10.33 -22.24 -10.96
N LYS A 17 11.33 -21.36 -11.01
CA LYS A 17 12.52 -21.42 -10.15
C LYS A 17 12.30 -20.80 -8.77
N ALA A 18 11.36 -19.87 -8.67
CA ALA A 18 10.87 -19.27 -7.43
C ALA A 18 9.42 -18.80 -7.63
N VAL A 19 8.67 -18.65 -6.56
CA VAL A 19 7.29 -18.14 -6.60
C VAL A 19 7.15 -16.99 -5.61
N VAL A 20 6.66 -15.85 -6.09
CA VAL A 20 6.26 -14.71 -5.26
C VAL A 20 4.77 -14.80 -5.01
N ILE A 21 4.37 -14.80 -3.75
CA ILE A 21 2.98 -14.85 -3.32
C ILE A 21 2.64 -13.57 -2.60
N ILE A 22 1.57 -12.90 -3.04
CA ILE A 22 1.11 -11.65 -2.42
C ILE A 22 -0.13 -11.93 -1.58
N GLY A 23 0.01 -11.69 -0.27
CA GLY A 23 -1.07 -11.78 0.70
C GLY A 23 -1.41 -13.20 1.16
N ALA A 24 -2.09 -13.26 2.31
CA ALA A 24 -2.48 -14.52 2.96
C ALA A 24 -3.43 -15.37 2.09
N MET A 25 -4.32 -14.75 1.34
CA MET A 25 -5.23 -15.48 0.44
C MET A 25 -4.46 -16.21 -0.66
N GLY A 26 -3.45 -15.56 -1.26
CA GLY A 26 -2.57 -16.18 -2.26
C GLY A 26 -1.88 -17.42 -1.70
N TRP A 27 -1.37 -17.33 -0.47
CA TRP A 27 -0.76 -18.46 0.24
C TRP A 27 -1.74 -19.62 0.41
N HIS A 28 -2.90 -19.40 1.00
CA HIS A 28 -3.87 -20.47 1.25
C HIS A 28 -4.42 -21.14 -0.01
N ILE A 29 -4.52 -20.42 -1.12
CA ILE A 29 -4.95 -20.99 -2.39
C ILE A 29 -3.85 -21.89 -3.00
N THR A 30 -2.57 -21.59 -2.74
CA THR A 30 -1.44 -22.24 -3.42
C THR A 30 -0.58 -23.12 -2.53
N SER A 31 -0.67 -23.05 -1.20
CA SER A 31 0.17 -23.77 -0.25
C SER A 31 0.25 -25.27 -0.50
N HIS A 32 -0.86 -25.91 -0.88
CA HIS A 32 -0.91 -27.34 -1.20
C HIS A 32 0.02 -27.74 -2.38
N LEU A 33 0.38 -26.79 -3.28
CA LEU A 33 1.35 -27.05 -4.35
C LEU A 33 2.75 -27.25 -3.79
N PHE A 34 3.10 -26.56 -2.73
CA PHE A 34 4.40 -26.63 -2.06
C PHE A 34 4.50 -27.80 -1.09
N GLU A 35 3.39 -28.46 -0.78
CA GLU A 35 3.35 -29.75 -0.09
C GLU A 35 3.55 -30.94 -1.04
N THR A 36 3.27 -30.74 -2.33
CA THR A 36 3.20 -31.80 -3.33
C THR A 36 4.14 -31.56 -4.52
N THR A 37 3.60 -31.00 -5.60
CA THR A 37 4.28 -30.89 -6.91
C THR A 37 5.46 -29.91 -6.89
N TRP A 38 5.41 -28.88 -6.06
CA TRP A 38 6.40 -27.79 -5.99
C TRP A 38 7.13 -27.75 -4.63
N LYS A 39 7.30 -28.90 -3.98
CA LYS A 39 7.86 -29.00 -2.63
C LYS A 39 9.22 -28.30 -2.47
N ASP A 40 10.07 -28.34 -3.50
CA ASP A 40 11.42 -27.77 -3.46
C ASP A 40 11.50 -26.34 -4.01
N ILE A 41 10.38 -25.80 -4.51
CA ILE A 41 10.37 -24.46 -5.09
C ILE A 41 10.37 -23.43 -3.97
N PRO A 42 11.34 -22.50 -3.97
CA PRO A 42 11.41 -21.44 -2.99
C PRO A 42 10.24 -20.45 -3.16
N VAL A 43 9.72 -20.00 -2.03
CA VAL A 43 8.60 -19.04 -1.96
C VAL A 43 9.03 -17.75 -1.28
N ILE A 44 8.64 -16.63 -1.87
CA ILE A 44 8.71 -15.31 -1.24
C ILE A 44 7.28 -14.87 -0.94
N LEU A 45 6.92 -14.80 0.33
CA LEU A 45 5.61 -14.33 0.76
C LEU A 45 5.67 -12.84 1.09
N CYS A 46 4.96 -12.04 0.31
CA CYS A 46 4.80 -10.59 0.51
C CYS A 46 3.51 -10.32 1.29
N HIS A 47 3.62 -9.83 2.54
CA HIS A 47 2.45 -9.62 3.39
C HIS A 47 2.73 -8.54 4.45
N PRO A 48 1.74 -7.74 4.89
CA PRO A 48 1.96 -6.68 5.88
C PRO A 48 2.04 -7.14 7.35
N LEU A 49 1.86 -8.44 7.62
CA LEU A 49 1.91 -9.00 8.97
C LEU A 49 2.79 -10.25 8.99
N ALA A 50 3.57 -10.43 10.04
CA ALA A 50 4.39 -11.62 10.27
C ALA A 50 3.56 -12.85 10.72
N THR A 51 2.25 -12.76 10.65
CA THR A 51 1.30 -13.80 11.02
C THR A 51 0.24 -13.96 9.94
N LEU A 52 -0.23 -15.18 9.76
CA LEU A 52 -1.27 -15.54 8.80
C LEU A 52 -2.40 -16.29 9.51
N PRO A 53 -3.67 -16.09 9.12
CA PRO A 53 -4.74 -16.98 9.54
C PRO A 53 -4.49 -18.40 9.07
N ASN A 54 -4.94 -19.41 9.81
CA ASN A 54 -4.70 -20.82 9.47
C ASN A 54 -5.59 -21.34 8.33
N SER A 55 -6.61 -20.59 7.92
CA SER A 55 -7.54 -21.02 6.87
C SER A 55 -8.02 -19.87 6.01
N LEU A 56 -8.43 -20.22 4.78
CA LEU A 56 -9.10 -19.27 3.89
C LEU A 56 -10.40 -18.73 4.48
N GLN A 57 -11.12 -19.56 5.24
CA GLN A 57 -12.34 -19.14 5.92
C GLN A 57 -12.08 -18.05 6.96
N SER A 58 -11.00 -18.16 7.72
CA SER A 58 -10.60 -17.13 8.70
C SER A 58 -10.19 -15.81 8.01
N ILE A 59 -9.60 -15.85 6.81
CA ILE A 59 -9.29 -14.64 6.03
C ILE A 59 -10.56 -13.90 5.62
N LEU A 60 -11.62 -14.66 5.27
CA LEU A 60 -12.89 -14.13 4.80
C LEU A 60 -13.89 -13.87 5.96
N ALA A 61 -13.49 -14.19 7.18
CA ALA A 61 -14.31 -13.92 8.36
C ALA A 61 -14.39 -12.42 8.66
N TYR A 62 -15.58 -11.98 9.06
CA TYR A 62 -15.85 -10.59 9.46
C TYR A 62 -15.46 -10.28 10.92
N GLU A 63 -14.80 -11.21 11.58
CA GLU A 63 -14.37 -11.08 12.97
C GLU A 63 -12.85 -11.28 13.03
N ALA A 64 -12.21 -10.60 13.98
CA ALA A 64 -10.81 -10.85 14.25
C ALA A 64 -10.67 -12.30 14.75
N PRO A 65 -9.83 -13.14 14.11
CA PRO A 65 -9.60 -14.49 14.58
C PRO A 65 -8.93 -14.43 15.95
N ASP A 66 -9.27 -15.38 16.81
CA ASP A 66 -8.55 -15.56 18.06
C ASP A 66 -7.10 -16.03 17.79
N SER A 67 -6.26 -16.01 18.82
CA SER A 67 -4.84 -16.37 18.69
C SER A 67 -4.59 -17.83 18.26
N LEU A 68 -5.58 -18.71 18.44
CA LEU A 68 -5.48 -20.13 18.08
C LEU A 68 -5.58 -20.38 16.57
N HIS A 69 -6.08 -19.41 15.81
CA HIS A 69 -6.27 -19.53 14.37
C HIS A 69 -5.17 -18.83 13.55
N ILE A 70 -4.03 -18.51 14.16
CA ILE A 70 -2.94 -17.77 13.54
C ILE A 70 -1.66 -18.62 13.50
N THR A 71 -0.99 -18.64 12.34
CA THR A 71 0.35 -19.22 12.16
C THR A 71 1.38 -18.13 11.94
N THR A 72 2.55 -18.25 12.54
CA THR A 72 3.67 -17.34 12.32
C THR A 72 4.47 -17.75 11.08
N ILE A 73 5.16 -16.76 10.46
CA ILE A 73 6.08 -17.06 9.34
C ILE A 73 7.18 -18.03 9.77
N LYS A 74 7.69 -17.91 10.99
CA LYS A 74 8.72 -18.83 11.53
C LYS A 74 8.24 -20.27 11.62
N GLU A 75 6.95 -20.49 11.85
CA GLU A 75 6.38 -21.84 11.82
C GLU A 75 6.27 -22.36 10.39
N LEU A 76 5.89 -21.52 9.42
CA LEU A 76 5.86 -21.88 8.01
C LEU A 76 7.27 -22.27 7.51
N GLN A 77 8.31 -21.57 7.91
CA GLN A 77 9.72 -21.85 7.53
C GLN A 77 10.20 -23.22 7.99
N LYS A 78 9.60 -23.82 9.01
CA LYS A 78 9.94 -25.19 9.44
C LYS A 78 9.45 -26.26 8.46
N HIS A 79 8.46 -25.95 7.65
CA HIS A 79 7.78 -26.92 6.78
C HIS A 79 7.96 -26.62 5.29
N TYR A 80 8.28 -25.37 4.94
CA TYR A 80 8.37 -24.89 3.57
C TYR A 80 9.68 -24.15 3.32
N ASN A 81 10.19 -24.23 2.10
CA ASN A 81 11.29 -23.38 1.66
C ASN A 81 10.74 -21.99 1.33
N ILE A 82 10.47 -21.21 2.37
CA ILE A 82 9.77 -19.92 2.30
C ILE A 82 10.53 -18.81 3.05
N THR A 83 10.60 -17.65 2.45
CA THR A 83 10.96 -16.40 3.14
C THR A 83 9.79 -15.42 3.13
N PHE A 84 9.95 -14.36 3.88
CA PHE A 84 8.92 -13.34 4.07
C PHE A 84 9.48 -11.95 3.79
N LEU A 85 8.79 -11.20 2.94
CA LEU A 85 9.05 -9.78 2.75
C LEU A 85 7.89 -8.99 3.36
N GLU A 86 8.15 -8.35 4.51
CA GLU A 86 7.13 -7.58 5.22
C GLU A 86 6.84 -6.26 4.49
N GLN A 87 5.58 -6.00 4.22
CA GLN A 87 5.11 -4.69 3.82
C GLN A 87 4.76 -3.89 5.08
N LYS A 88 5.76 -3.29 5.73
CA LYS A 88 5.57 -2.56 6.99
C LYS A 88 4.55 -1.43 6.84
N LEU A 89 3.66 -1.32 7.84
CA LEU A 89 2.66 -0.25 7.93
C LEU A 89 3.16 0.81 8.91
N TYR A 90 3.55 1.96 8.41
CA TYR A 90 4.10 3.08 9.18
C TYR A 90 2.98 4.02 9.66
N ILE A 91 2.12 3.49 10.55
CA ILE A 91 0.89 4.16 10.99
C ILE A 91 1.22 5.49 11.69
N LYS A 92 2.17 5.49 12.61
CA LYS A 92 2.55 6.68 13.39
C LYS A 92 3.04 7.81 12.49
N GLU A 93 3.88 7.48 11.52
CA GLU A 93 4.47 8.42 10.58
C GLU A 93 3.41 8.96 9.61
N THR A 94 2.51 8.09 9.13
CA THR A 94 1.37 8.53 8.30
C THR A 94 0.46 9.47 9.07
N LEU A 95 0.13 9.17 10.32
CA LEU A 95 -0.68 10.08 11.16
C LEU A 95 0.03 11.40 11.43
N ARG A 96 1.36 11.39 11.57
CA ARG A 96 2.16 12.61 11.68
C ARG A 96 2.06 13.47 10.41
N LEU A 97 2.16 12.84 9.22
CA LEU A 97 2.00 13.52 7.94
C LEU A 97 0.58 14.10 7.81
N MET A 98 -0.46 13.32 8.12
CA MET A 98 -1.84 13.78 8.13
C MET A 98 -2.01 15.03 9.00
N ARG A 99 -1.47 15.00 10.23
CA ARG A 99 -1.58 16.13 11.17
C ARG A 99 -0.77 17.35 10.73
N ALA A 100 0.36 17.16 10.05
CA ALA A 100 1.13 18.27 9.48
C ALA A 100 0.34 18.98 8.37
N LEU A 101 -0.29 18.22 7.47
CA LEU A 101 -1.06 18.76 6.36
C LEU A 101 -2.47 19.23 6.77
N GLN A 102 -3.00 18.73 7.89
CA GLN A 102 -4.30 19.07 8.45
C GLN A 102 -4.16 19.46 9.94
N PRO A 103 -3.63 20.65 10.27
CA PRO A 103 -3.38 21.06 11.66
C PRO A 103 -4.64 21.13 12.54
N GLU A 104 -5.81 21.31 11.93
CA GLU A 104 -7.10 21.37 12.60
C GLU A 104 -7.69 19.99 12.92
N MET A 105 -7.01 18.90 12.53
CA MET A 105 -7.49 17.53 12.68
C MET A 105 -7.74 17.18 14.14
N LYS A 106 -8.96 16.76 14.44
CA LYS A 106 -9.45 16.25 15.74
C LYS A 106 -9.92 14.81 15.67
N ASN A 107 -10.28 14.37 14.47
CA ASN A 107 -10.78 13.01 14.25
C ASN A 107 -9.98 12.32 13.15
N ILE A 108 -9.90 10.99 13.23
CA ILE A 108 -9.40 10.11 12.18
C ILE A 108 -10.53 9.16 11.81
N ALA A 109 -10.98 9.20 10.56
CA ALA A 109 -11.89 8.23 10.00
C ALA A 109 -11.08 7.14 9.28
N PHE A 110 -10.99 5.96 9.89
CA PHE A 110 -10.37 4.79 9.28
C PHE A 110 -11.39 4.07 8.41
N ILE A 111 -11.14 4.02 7.10
CA ILE A 111 -12.05 3.47 6.09
C ILE A 111 -11.55 2.10 5.68
N SER A 112 -12.32 1.04 5.97
CA SER A 112 -11.96 -0.30 5.53
C SER A 112 -13.17 -1.24 5.41
N ASP A 113 -12.94 -2.39 4.74
CA ASP A 113 -13.80 -3.55 4.92
C ASP A 113 -13.67 -4.13 6.35
N SER A 114 -14.39 -5.23 6.61
CA SER A 114 -14.38 -5.90 7.92
C SER A 114 -13.71 -7.28 7.85
N LEU A 115 -12.80 -7.48 6.88
CA LEU A 115 -12.07 -8.74 6.78
C LEU A 115 -10.93 -8.80 7.80
N TYR A 116 -10.36 -9.98 8.00
CA TYR A 116 -9.26 -10.24 8.94
C TYR A 116 -8.18 -9.15 8.94
N MET A 117 -7.67 -8.79 7.75
CA MET A 117 -6.61 -7.79 7.64
C MET A 117 -7.02 -6.42 8.17
N SER A 118 -8.24 -6.01 7.88
CA SER A 118 -8.77 -4.72 8.33
C SER A 118 -8.91 -4.66 9.86
N HIS A 119 -9.37 -5.75 10.50
CA HIS A 119 -9.39 -5.85 11.95
C HIS A 119 -8.00 -5.74 12.57
N MET A 120 -7.02 -6.46 12.00
CA MET A 120 -5.63 -6.43 12.50
C MET A 120 -5.00 -5.05 12.33
N VAL A 121 -5.24 -4.39 11.19
CA VAL A 121 -4.71 -3.05 10.94
C VAL A 121 -5.42 -2.02 11.80
N PHE A 122 -6.75 -2.09 11.93
CA PHE A 122 -7.52 -1.20 12.80
C PHE A 122 -7.02 -1.27 14.25
N SER A 123 -6.79 -2.47 14.79
CA SER A 123 -6.24 -2.64 16.14
C SER A 123 -4.86 -1.98 16.30
N LYS A 124 -4.00 -2.05 15.26
CA LYS A 124 -2.71 -1.34 15.26
C LYS A 124 -2.90 0.19 15.20
N VAL A 125 -3.84 0.68 14.37
CA VAL A 125 -4.18 2.11 14.28
C VAL A 125 -4.70 2.60 15.63
N GLU A 126 -5.66 1.89 16.24
CA GLU A 126 -6.22 2.23 17.54
C GLU A 126 -5.14 2.31 18.63
N LYS A 127 -4.27 1.30 18.70
CA LYS A 127 -3.14 1.30 19.63
C LYS A 127 -2.22 2.50 19.40
N THR A 128 -1.90 2.81 18.15
CA THR A 128 -1.03 3.94 17.79
C THR A 128 -1.67 5.28 18.16
N VAL A 129 -2.95 5.46 17.85
CA VAL A 129 -3.70 6.68 18.20
C VAL A 129 -3.71 6.85 19.72
N ARG A 130 -4.10 5.82 20.46
CA ARG A 130 -4.13 5.87 21.93
C ARG A 130 -2.78 6.19 22.57
N GLN A 131 -1.68 5.69 22.00
CA GLN A 131 -0.34 5.88 22.56
C GLN A 131 0.32 7.21 22.17
N HIS A 132 0.10 7.68 20.94
CA HIS A 132 0.86 8.81 20.39
C HIS A 132 0.00 10.04 20.03
N TYR A 133 -1.32 9.86 19.92
CA TYR A 133 -2.27 10.90 19.52
C TYR A 133 -3.57 10.83 20.34
N PRO A 134 -3.46 10.84 21.70
CA PRO A 134 -4.62 10.66 22.58
C PRO A 134 -5.66 11.79 22.48
N ASP A 135 -5.29 12.89 21.87
CA ASP A 135 -6.18 14.04 21.55
C ASP A 135 -7.04 13.79 20.31
N LEU A 136 -6.76 12.77 19.50
CA LEU A 136 -7.53 12.44 18.31
C LEU A 136 -8.56 11.36 18.60
N LYS A 137 -9.78 11.57 18.10
CA LYS A 137 -10.84 10.57 18.13
C LYS A 137 -10.72 9.67 16.90
N LEU A 138 -10.64 8.36 17.11
CA LEU A 138 -10.67 7.37 16.05
C LEU A 138 -12.10 6.91 15.78
N ILE A 139 -12.49 6.91 14.50
CA ILE A 139 -13.79 6.44 14.00
C ILE A 139 -13.51 5.35 12.97
N TRP A 140 -14.12 4.19 13.10
CA TRP A 140 -14.02 3.14 12.10
C TRP A 140 -15.22 3.19 11.17
N LEU A 141 -15.01 3.56 9.92
CA LEU A 141 -16.01 3.45 8.85
C LEU A 141 -15.87 2.08 8.21
N SER A 142 -16.64 1.15 8.70
CA SER A 142 -16.55 -0.28 8.37
C SER A 142 -17.64 -0.67 7.40
N GLN A 143 -17.30 -1.46 6.39
CA GLN A 143 -18.26 -2.06 5.45
C GLN A 143 -19.31 -2.96 6.12
N ARG A 144 -19.08 -3.42 7.35
CA ARG A 144 -20.06 -4.15 8.15
C ARG A 144 -21.24 -3.27 8.53
N GLU A 145 -20.98 -1.99 8.80
CA GLU A 145 -21.96 -1.04 9.31
C GLU A 145 -22.50 -0.11 8.23
N LEU A 146 -21.70 0.13 7.16
CA LEU A 146 -22.02 1.07 6.11
C LEU A 146 -21.98 0.35 4.74
N ASP A 147 -22.96 0.63 3.91
CA ASP A 147 -22.82 0.37 2.48
C ASP A 147 -22.03 1.52 1.79
N LEU A 148 -21.83 1.41 0.48
CA LEU A 148 -21.03 2.42 -0.24
C LEU A 148 -21.70 3.80 -0.25
N GLU A 149 -23.02 3.87 -0.42
CA GLU A 149 -23.78 5.10 -0.45
C GLU A 149 -23.70 5.81 0.90
N GLN A 150 -23.95 5.08 1.99
CA GLN A 150 -23.80 5.58 3.37
C GLN A 150 -22.37 6.01 3.69
N LEU A 151 -21.35 5.31 3.17
CA LEU A 151 -19.96 5.70 3.30
C LEU A 151 -19.69 7.05 2.60
N LEU A 152 -20.19 7.21 1.37
CA LEU A 152 -20.02 8.47 0.62
C LEU A 152 -20.71 9.65 1.30
N ASP A 153 -21.94 9.45 1.79
CA ASP A 153 -22.68 10.45 2.54
C ASP A 153 -21.93 10.83 3.83
N THR A 154 -21.41 9.83 4.55
CA THR A 154 -20.64 10.06 5.78
C THR A 154 -19.37 10.86 5.50
N VAL A 155 -18.60 10.45 4.47
CA VAL A 155 -17.34 11.11 4.11
C VAL A 155 -17.59 12.54 3.63
N SER A 156 -18.66 12.78 2.87
CA SER A 156 -19.03 14.11 2.39
C SER A 156 -19.49 15.06 3.51
N SER A 157 -19.97 14.50 4.62
CA SER A 157 -20.39 15.29 5.80
C SER A 157 -19.23 15.77 6.66
N TYR A 158 -18.05 15.18 6.51
CA TYR A 158 -16.86 15.55 7.28
C TYR A 158 -16.24 16.85 6.75
N ASP A 159 -15.74 17.64 7.68
CA ASP A 159 -14.94 18.83 7.39
C ASP A 159 -13.43 18.56 7.55
N LYS A 160 -12.61 19.59 7.42
CA LYS A 160 -11.15 19.51 7.55
C LYS A 160 -10.66 19.08 8.95
N SER A 161 -11.54 19.01 9.95
CA SER A 161 -11.21 18.51 11.28
C SER A 161 -11.16 16.99 11.34
N THR A 162 -11.58 16.30 10.27
CA THR A 162 -11.53 14.84 10.15
C THR A 162 -10.57 14.41 9.05
N GLY A 163 -9.46 13.75 9.42
CA GLY A 163 -8.55 13.12 8.48
C GLY A 163 -9.07 11.76 8.01
N LEU A 164 -8.96 11.48 6.73
CA LEU A 164 -9.42 10.23 6.11
C LEU A 164 -8.26 9.29 5.90
N LEU A 165 -8.27 8.12 6.53
CA LEU A 165 -7.25 7.07 6.40
C LEU A 165 -7.88 5.83 5.76
N TYR A 166 -7.60 5.62 4.48
CA TYR A 166 -8.11 4.49 3.71
C TYR A 166 -7.16 3.29 3.79
N PHE A 167 -7.72 2.11 3.99
CA PHE A 167 -6.97 0.85 3.95
C PHE A 167 -7.46 -0.11 2.87
N SER A 168 -8.77 -0.41 2.85
CA SER A 168 -9.38 -1.34 1.90
C SER A 168 -10.90 -1.19 1.88
N TRP A 169 -11.54 -1.61 0.78
CA TRP A 169 -13.00 -1.69 0.73
C TRP A 169 -13.39 -2.80 -0.23
N HIS A 170 -13.64 -4.00 0.29
CA HIS A 170 -14.02 -5.16 -0.50
C HIS A 170 -15.44 -5.59 -0.13
N LYS A 171 -16.35 -5.58 -1.08
CA LYS A 171 -17.69 -6.12 -0.89
C LYS A 171 -17.70 -7.62 -1.14
N PRO A 172 -18.16 -8.46 -0.18
CA PRO A 172 -18.36 -9.88 -0.44
C PRO A 172 -19.45 -10.05 -1.49
N GLN A 173 -19.27 -11.02 -2.33
CA GLN A 173 -20.06 -11.42 -3.49
C GLN A 173 -21.59 -11.37 -3.31
N GLN A 174 -22.22 -10.28 -3.65
CA GLN A 174 -23.64 -10.31 -4.05
C GLN A 174 -23.89 -9.72 -5.44
N MET A 175 -22.84 -9.24 -6.15
CA MET A 175 -22.98 -8.79 -7.54
C MET A 175 -21.81 -9.28 -8.39
N PRO A 176 -22.05 -10.20 -9.35
CA PRO A 176 -21.00 -10.76 -10.22
C PRO A 176 -20.41 -9.78 -11.23
N SER A 177 -20.98 -8.60 -11.41
CA SER A 177 -20.67 -7.71 -12.52
C SER A 177 -19.85 -6.45 -12.20
N HIS A 178 -19.59 -6.16 -10.95
CA HIS A 178 -18.78 -4.97 -10.59
C HIS A 178 -17.79 -5.31 -9.49
N SER A 179 -16.62 -5.83 -9.85
CA SER A 179 -15.46 -5.79 -8.98
C SER A 179 -15.05 -4.32 -8.85
N PHE A 180 -15.34 -3.70 -7.70
CA PHE A 180 -14.77 -2.42 -7.36
C PHE A 180 -13.27 -2.64 -7.11
N LEU A 181 -12.44 -2.32 -8.10
CA LEU A 181 -11.01 -2.20 -7.90
C LEU A 181 -10.76 -1.08 -6.89
N ALA A 182 -9.69 -1.19 -6.11
CA ALA A 182 -9.33 -0.18 -5.11
C ALA A 182 -9.30 1.24 -5.71
N ASP A 183 -8.84 1.37 -6.94
CA ASP A 183 -8.77 2.63 -7.68
C ASP A 183 -10.15 3.26 -7.90
N ASN A 184 -11.16 2.45 -8.23
CA ASN A 184 -12.52 2.95 -8.42
C ASN A 184 -13.14 3.46 -7.12
N ILE A 185 -12.88 2.78 -6.01
CA ILE A 185 -13.32 3.24 -4.68
C ILE A 185 -12.59 4.52 -4.29
N GLY A 186 -11.27 4.57 -4.45
CA GLY A 186 -10.46 5.75 -4.18
C GLY A 186 -10.96 6.98 -4.97
N LYS A 187 -11.15 6.80 -6.29
CA LYS A 187 -11.70 7.85 -7.16
C LYS A 187 -13.06 8.34 -6.71
N THR A 188 -13.96 7.42 -6.36
CA THR A 188 -15.30 7.77 -5.91
C THR A 188 -15.23 8.53 -4.58
N LEU A 189 -14.49 8.00 -3.60
CA LEU A 189 -14.34 8.65 -2.29
C LEU A 189 -13.74 10.06 -2.41
N THR A 190 -12.69 10.23 -3.20
CA THR A 190 -12.03 11.53 -3.41
C THR A 190 -12.99 12.56 -4.01
N GLY A 191 -13.89 12.13 -4.89
CA GLY A 191 -14.91 13.01 -5.46
C GLY A 191 -15.97 13.53 -4.48
N PHE A 192 -16.14 12.85 -3.33
CA PHE A 192 -17.07 13.22 -2.27
C PHE A 192 -16.40 13.81 -1.01
N ALA A 193 -15.09 13.62 -0.88
CA ALA A 193 -14.34 14.01 0.32
C ALA A 193 -14.05 15.51 0.35
N ASN A 194 -14.07 16.11 1.55
CA ASN A 194 -13.64 17.49 1.83
C ASN A 194 -12.20 17.57 2.37
N SER A 195 -11.49 16.44 2.41
CA SER A 195 -10.10 16.31 2.83
C SER A 195 -9.40 15.19 2.09
N PRO A 196 -8.05 15.21 1.99
CA PRO A 196 -7.30 14.18 1.28
C PRO A 196 -7.50 12.79 1.85
N LEU A 197 -7.44 11.79 0.99
CA LEU A 197 -7.55 10.39 1.36
C LEU A 197 -6.16 9.80 1.55
N PHE A 198 -5.69 9.67 2.80
CA PHE A 198 -4.39 9.09 3.13
C PHE A 198 -4.42 7.56 3.11
N THR A 199 -3.25 6.95 2.89
CA THR A 199 -3.08 5.48 2.81
C THR A 199 -1.88 5.01 3.62
N LEU A 200 -1.89 3.74 4.03
CA LEU A 200 -0.77 3.10 4.75
C LEU A 200 0.20 2.34 3.84
N LYS A 201 -0.06 2.35 2.55
CA LYS A 201 0.75 1.69 1.52
C LYS A 201 0.62 2.47 0.21
N ASP A 202 1.55 2.24 -0.71
CA ASP A 202 1.46 2.82 -2.04
C ASP A 202 0.22 2.29 -2.78
N LEU A 203 -0.73 3.16 -3.03
CA LEU A 203 -1.92 2.94 -3.84
C LEU A 203 -1.92 3.90 -5.06
N HIS A 204 -0.75 4.17 -5.60
CA HIS A 204 -0.53 5.00 -6.78
C HIS A 204 -1.14 6.41 -6.66
N PRO A 205 -0.68 7.24 -5.71
CA PRO A 205 -1.18 8.61 -5.56
C PRO A 205 -0.97 9.47 -6.81
N GLN A 206 -0.03 9.10 -7.68
CA GLN A 206 0.16 9.74 -8.99
C GLN A 206 -1.09 9.67 -9.89
N ASP A 207 -1.98 8.69 -9.69
CA ASP A 207 -3.22 8.56 -10.45
C ASP A 207 -4.32 9.53 -9.98
N GLY A 208 -4.05 10.29 -8.89
CA GLY A 208 -4.90 11.36 -8.41
C GLY A 208 -6.11 10.93 -7.59
N TYR A 209 -6.13 9.68 -7.07
CA TYR A 209 -7.25 9.17 -6.28
C TYR A 209 -6.94 9.08 -4.79
N PHE A 210 -5.66 9.04 -4.43
CA PHE A 210 -5.21 9.00 -3.05
C PHE A 210 -4.23 10.15 -2.82
N GLY A 211 -4.35 10.80 -1.67
CA GLY A 211 -3.48 11.91 -1.30
C GLY A 211 -2.05 11.45 -1.07
N GLY A 212 -1.87 10.38 -0.33
CA GLY A 212 -0.54 9.85 -0.02
C GLY A 212 -0.44 9.22 1.37
N GLY A 213 0.78 9.17 1.91
CA GLY A 213 1.09 8.57 3.20
C GLY A 213 2.60 8.49 3.45
N TYR A 214 2.99 7.74 4.48
CA TYR A 214 4.39 7.42 4.74
C TYR A 214 4.59 5.92 4.59
N TYR A 215 5.30 5.49 3.54
CA TYR A 215 5.48 4.09 3.19
C TYR A 215 6.70 3.87 2.29
N VAL A 216 7.07 2.61 2.08
CA VAL A 216 7.99 2.21 1.01
C VAL A 216 7.20 2.18 -0.30
N SER A 217 7.73 2.79 -1.36
CA SER A 217 7.06 2.78 -2.67
C SER A 217 6.91 1.37 -3.21
N ALA A 218 5.92 1.14 -4.07
CA ALA A 218 5.71 -0.16 -4.72
C ALA A 218 6.93 -0.56 -5.57
N SER A 219 7.61 0.41 -6.18
CA SER A 219 8.84 0.20 -6.96
C SER A 219 9.99 -0.28 -6.08
N ASP A 220 10.22 0.37 -4.94
CA ASP A 220 11.30 0.00 -4.02
C ASP A 220 11.02 -1.35 -3.34
N TYR A 221 9.76 -1.59 -2.98
CA TYR A 221 9.33 -2.90 -2.46
C TYR A 221 9.52 -4.02 -3.49
N ALA A 222 9.26 -3.75 -4.77
CA ALA A 222 9.55 -4.70 -5.85
C ALA A 222 11.05 -4.92 -6.03
N THR A 223 11.87 -3.88 -5.86
CA THR A 223 13.34 -3.98 -5.89
C THR A 223 13.86 -4.88 -4.76
N ASP A 224 13.35 -4.72 -3.54
CA ASP A 224 13.65 -5.63 -2.43
C ASP A 224 13.27 -7.08 -2.74
N CYS A 225 12.10 -7.29 -3.35
CA CYS A 225 11.67 -8.62 -3.79
C CYS A 225 12.61 -9.22 -4.82
N MET A 226 13.05 -8.43 -5.83
CA MET A 226 14.01 -8.87 -6.85
C MET A 226 15.36 -9.23 -6.26
N ARG A 227 15.86 -8.49 -5.27
CA ARG A 227 17.10 -8.81 -4.56
C ARG A 227 17.01 -10.18 -3.86
N ILE A 228 15.90 -10.46 -3.20
CA ILE A 228 15.66 -11.78 -2.59
C ILE A 228 15.63 -12.88 -3.66
N ILE A 229 15.03 -12.63 -4.83
CA ILE A 229 15.03 -13.57 -5.96
C ILE A 229 16.47 -13.85 -6.42
N ASP A 230 17.33 -12.84 -6.48
CA ASP A 230 18.72 -13.01 -6.90
C ASP A 230 19.51 -13.82 -5.88
N GLU A 231 19.35 -13.61 -4.57
CA GLU A 231 19.94 -14.46 -3.52
C GLU A 231 19.53 -15.94 -3.67
N ILE A 232 18.23 -16.18 -3.97
CA ILE A 232 17.71 -17.54 -4.23
C ILE A 232 18.35 -18.14 -5.50
N ARG A 233 18.52 -17.35 -6.57
CA ARG A 233 19.16 -17.80 -7.82
C ARG A 233 20.64 -18.14 -7.63
N GLU A 234 21.30 -17.50 -6.69
CA GLU A 234 22.69 -17.79 -6.28
C GLU A 234 22.80 -19.05 -5.41
N GLY A 235 21.68 -19.70 -5.10
CA GLY A 235 21.61 -20.99 -4.40
C GLY A 235 21.28 -20.89 -2.91
N LYS A 236 20.96 -19.71 -2.39
CA LYS A 236 20.55 -19.57 -0.99
C LYS A 236 19.12 -20.07 -0.81
N PRO A 237 18.85 -21.02 0.12
CA PRO A 237 17.48 -21.44 0.43
C PRO A 237 16.64 -20.25 0.90
N ALA A 238 15.37 -20.18 0.47
CA ALA A 238 14.49 -19.10 0.91
C ALA A 238 14.28 -19.11 2.43
N SER A 239 14.23 -20.29 3.06
CA SER A 239 14.14 -20.44 4.52
C SER A 239 15.30 -19.81 5.29
N ASP A 240 16.47 -19.66 4.66
CA ASP A 240 17.68 -19.08 5.28
C ASP A 240 17.77 -17.55 5.08
N ILE A 241 16.88 -16.98 4.31
CA ILE A 241 16.75 -15.53 4.14
C ILE A 241 15.89 -15.00 5.29
N PRO A 242 16.40 -14.05 6.11
CA PRO A 242 15.66 -13.54 7.24
C PRO A 242 14.30 -12.94 6.82
N PRO A 243 13.23 -13.13 7.59
CA PRO A 243 12.04 -12.33 7.48
C PRO A 243 12.43 -10.84 7.63
N ASP A 244 11.81 -9.96 6.90
CA ASP A 244 12.16 -8.52 6.84
C ASP A 244 13.48 -8.17 6.13
N ALA A 245 13.92 -9.02 5.23
CA ALA A 245 15.11 -8.73 4.41
C ALA A 245 15.00 -7.45 3.54
N GLY A 246 13.86 -6.74 3.55
CA GLY A 246 13.69 -5.45 2.88
C GLY A 246 14.67 -4.40 3.37
N GLN A 247 15.34 -3.69 2.43
CA GLN A 247 16.33 -2.65 2.71
C GLN A 247 15.84 -1.26 2.34
N SER A 248 14.72 -1.18 1.63
CA SER A 248 14.15 0.08 1.17
C SER A 248 13.65 0.94 2.33
N THR A 249 13.91 2.23 2.24
CA THR A 249 13.52 3.21 3.26
C THR A 249 12.14 3.78 2.94
N PRO A 250 11.27 3.92 3.94
CA PRO A 250 9.98 4.58 3.76
C PRO A 250 10.16 6.11 3.69
N GLU A 251 9.31 6.76 2.94
CA GLU A 251 9.33 8.21 2.74
C GLU A 251 7.91 8.79 2.78
N ASN A 252 7.81 10.12 2.90
CA ASN A 252 6.54 10.82 2.76
C ASN A 252 6.21 10.97 1.27
N TYR A 253 5.02 10.55 0.89
CA TYR A 253 4.45 10.73 -0.45
C TYR A 253 3.16 11.51 -0.35
N PHE A 254 2.96 12.47 -1.26
CA PHE A 254 1.71 13.20 -1.35
C PHE A 254 1.42 13.65 -2.78
N ASN A 255 0.15 13.81 -3.11
CA ASN A 255 -0.27 14.30 -4.42
C ASN A 255 -0.37 15.83 -4.38
N TYR A 256 0.41 16.51 -5.19
CA TYR A 256 0.40 17.98 -5.29
C TYR A 256 -0.99 18.54 -5.68
N LEU A 257 -1.73 17.82 -6.53
CA LEU A 257 -3.08 18.24 -6.91
C LEU A 257 -4.02 18.29 -5.72
N ASP A 258 -3.85 17.43 -4.73
CA ASP A 258 -4.64 17.43 -3.50
C ASP A 258 -4.33 18.66 -2.62
N LEU A 259 -3.07 19.16 -2.63
CA LEU A 259 -2.76 20.42 -1.96
C LEU A 259 -3.61 21.57 -2.52
N GLN A 260 -3.74 21.61 -3.85
CA GLN A 260 -4.56 22.63 -4.52
C GLN A 260 -6.05 22.40 -4.30
N TRP A 261 -6.52 21.18 -4.50
CA TRP A 261 -7.94 20.82 -4.41
C TRP A 261 -8.52 21.09 -3.02
N PHE A 262 -7.78 20.69 -1.98
CA PHE A 262 -8.22 20.88 -0.58
C PHE A 262 -7.72 22.19 0.04
N ASN A 263 -7.09 23.05 -0.73
CA ASN A 263 -6.52 24.34 -0.27
C ASN A 263 -5.59 24.15 0.94
N ILE A 264 -4.65 23.21 0.82
CA ILE A 264 -3.59 22.94 1.81
C ILE A 264 -2.36 23.75 1.41
N SER A 265 -1.82 24.55 2.34
CA SER A 265 -0.61 25.32 2.07
C SER A 265 0.60 24.39 1.84
N PRO A 266 1.37 24.53 0.75
CA PRO A 266 2.60 23.77 0.55
C PRO A 266 3.63 23.93 1.67
N GLN A 267 3.56 25.02 2.44
CA GLN A 267 4.43 25.27 3.62
C GLN A 267 4.18 24.28 4.77
N LEU A 268 3.05 23.59 4.77
CA LEU A 268 2.75 22.52 5.74
C LEU A 268 3.39 21.18 5.37
N CYS A 269 3.92 21.06 4.16
CA CYS A 269 4.62 19.85 3.74
C CYS A 269 5.92 19.70 4.53
N PRO A 270 6.26 18.48 5.00
CA PRO A 270 7.57 18.19 5.55
C PRO A 270 8.70 18.44 4.54
N ASP A 271 9.90 18.82 5.00
CA ASP A 271 11.07 19.08 4.13
C ASP A 271 11.43 17.88 3.21
N GLN A 272 11.17 16.66 3.69
CA GLN A 272 11.40 15.44 2.92
C GLN A 272 10.06 14.81 2.55
N ILE A 273 9.48 15.26 1.45
CA ILE A 273 8.26 14.72 0.87
C ILE A 273 8.39 14.59 -0.64
N HIS A 274 7.98 13.45 -1.19
CA HIS A 274 7.81 13.26 -2.62
C HIS A 274 6.44 13.75 -3.05
N LEU A 275 6.41 14.80 -3.86
CA LEU A 275 5.18 15.33 -4.43
C LEU A 275 4.94 14.74 -5.81
N TYR A 276 3.92 13.88 -5.93
CA TYR A 276 3.42 13.45 -7.22
C TYR A 276 2.65 14.57 -7.91
N ASN A 277 2.67 14.59 -9.24
CA ASN A 277 1.94 15.58 -10.05
C ASN A 277 2.30 17.04 -9.77
N GLU A 278 3.49 17.28 -9.20
CA GLU A 278 4.00 18.63 -9.06
C GLU A 278 4.26 19.23 -10.46
N PRO A 279 3.78 20.44 -10.73
CA PRO A 279 4.02 21.06 -12.03
C PRO A 279 5.50 21.33 -12.21
N VAL A 280 6.05 20.85 -13.32
CA VAL A 280 7.44 21.12 -13.69
C VAL A 280 7.67 22.62 -13.76
N SER A 281 8.68 23.14 -13.07
CA SER A 281 8.95 24.55 -13.07
C SER A 281 9.20 25.08 -14.49
N PHE A 282 8.88 26.34 -14.76
CA PHE A 282 9.13 26.97 -16.06
C PHE A 282 10.58 26.80 -16.49
N TYR A 283 11.54 26.93 -15.57
CA TYR A 283 12.96 26.78 -15.84
C TYR A 283 13.32 25.33 -16.22
N GLU A 284 12.81 24.34 -15.51
CA GLU A 284 13.03 22.92 -15.81
C GLU A 284 12.43 22.53 -17.17
N LYS A 285 11.27 23.04 -17.50
CA LYS A 285 10.60 22.77 -18.77
C LYS A 285 11.31 23.41 -19.96
N TYR A 286 11.85 24.62 -19.80
CA TYR A 286 12.35 25.43 -20.90
C TYR A 286 13.86 25.75 -20.83
N TRP A 287 14.61 25.19 -19.88
CA TRP A 287 16.04 25.52 -19.69
C TRP A 287 16.87 25.33 -20.96
N LYS A 288 16.59 24.29 -21.76
CA LYS A 288 17.29 24.05 -23.05
C LYS A 288 17.00 25.15 -24.04
N ASN A 289 15.76 25.63 -24.10
CA ASN A 289 15.38 26.73 -25.01
C ASN A 289 15.96 28.04 -24.51
N ILE A 290 15.96 28.28 -23.19
CA ILE A 290 16.58 29.48 -22.60
C ILE A 290 18.08 29.48 -22.87
N LEU A 291 18.75 28.34 -22.67
CA LEU A 291 20.17 28.17 -22.97
C LEU A 291 20.45 28.42 -24.45
N GLY A 292 19.64 27.91 -25.37
CA GLY A 292 19.74 28.15 -26.81
C GLY A 292 19.57 29.63 -27.16
N LEU A 293 18.61 30.32 -26.56
CA LEU A 293 18.41 31.75 -26.74
C LEU A 293 19.59 32.62 -26.30
N ILE A 294 20.37 32.14 -25.32
CA ILE A 294 21.57 32.83 -24.81
C ILE A 294 22.79 32.48 -25.68
N LEU A 295 22.98 31.19 -25.98
CA LEU A 295 24.18 30.71 -26.70
C LEU A 295 24.21 31.12 -28.17
N ILE A 296 23.08 31.09 -28.87
CA ILE A 296 23.02 31.43 -30.29
C ILE A 296 23.52 32.88 -30.56
N PRO A 297 23.02 33.93 -29.87
CA PRO A 297 23.55 35.28 -30.02
C PRO A 297 25.02 35.40 -29.65
N LEU A 298 25.46 34.67 -28.60
CA LEU A 298 26.85 34.69 -28.17
C LEU A 298 27.80 34.12 -29.25
N VAL A 299 27.44 33.00 -29.86
CA VAL A 299 28.19 32.38 -30.96
C VAL A 299 28.23 33.31 -32.16
N ILE A 300 27.11 33.92 -32.53
CA ILE A 300 27.06 34.91 -33.65
C ILE A 300 27.96 36.11 -33.34
N PHE A 301 27.95 36.58 -32.09
CA PHE A 301 28.80 37.69 -31.67
C PHE A 301 30.29 37.35 -31.78
N VAL A 302 30.68 36.15 -31.27
CA VAL A 302 32.08 35.68 -31.34
C VAL A 302 32.54 35.42 -32.78
N MET A 303 31.65 34.95 -33.67
CA MET A 303 31.98 34.73 -35.08
C MET A 303 32.08 36.03 -35.91
N ARG A 304 31.52 37.15 -35.41
CA ARG A 304 31.59 38.46 -36.08
C ARG A 304 32.78 39.34 -35.67
N HIS A 305 33.41 39.01 -34.56
CA HIS A 305 34.57 39.69 -34.00
C HIS A 305 35.82 38.80 -34.01
#